data_8ceaf405d31ebd3c0275a5c3c4114bfa
#
_entry.id   8ceaf405d31ebd3c0275a5c3c4114bfa
#
_cell.length_a   1.000
_cell.length_b   1.000
_cell.length_c   1.000
_cell.angle_alpha   90.00
_cell.angle_beta   90.00
_cell.angle_gamma   90.00
#
_symmetry.space_group_name_H-M   'P 1'
#
loop_
_entity.id
_entity.type
_entity.pdbx_description
1 polymer ?
#
loop_
_entity_poly.entity_id
_entity_poly.type
_entity_poly.pdbx_seq_one_letter_code
_entity_poly.pdbx_strand_id
1 'polypeptide(L)'
;MRSIFLPVIIVWGAVSAHAAEPYLIRRAELPALARAARSALEAPVRTVVDRTHPSPSHDPHDYVSYARYYWPNPAKADGLPYVIHDGRHNLEQVAKGDHERLGTFCSTVEKLAAAWEVKHDETAARRAGEWLRAWFINPATRMNPNMDYAQVRLGHDNNRGSPAGVLD
;
A
#
# COMPACT_ATOMS: atom_id res chain seq x y z
N MET A 1 72.72 -4.83 30.38
CA MET A 1 71.71 -4.12 29.55
C MET A 1 70.45 -5.02 29.48
N ARG A 2 69.39 -4.67 30.22
CA ARG A 2 68.11 -5.42 30.21
C ARG A 2 67.15 -4.65 29.34
N SER A 3 66.79 -5.24 28.17
CA SER A 3 65.74 -4.68 27.30
C SER A 3 64.36 -4.93 27.86
N ILE A 4 63.61 -3.87 28.10
CA ILE A 4 62.21 -3.91 28.52
C ILE A 4 61.36 -3.89 27.26
N PHE A 5 60.68 -5.03 26.96
CA PHE A 5 59.65 -5.07 25.93
C PHE A 5 58.31 -4.63 26.55
N LEU A 6 57.78 -3.52 26.07
CA LEU A 6 56.40 -3.11 26.37
C LEU A 6 55.46 -3.79 25.35
N PRO A 7 54.39 -4.47 25.79
CA PRO A 7 53.39 -4.97 24.86
C PRO A 7 52.47 -3.84 24.40
N VAL A 8 52.37 -3.66 23.09
CA VAL A 8 51.39 -2.79 22.46
C VAL A 8 50.04 -3.50 22.49
N ILE A 9 49.12 -3.00 23.33
CA ILE A 9 47.74 -3.48 23.36
C ILE A 9 47.01 -2.75 22.24
N ILE A 10 46.73 -3.46 21.16
CA ILE A 10 45.82 -2.98 20.08
C ILE A 10 44.38 -3.22 20.55
N VAL A 11 43.72 -2.16 21.01
CA VAL A 11 42.27 -2.18 21.27
C VAL A 11 41.56 -2.11 19.91
N TRP A 12 41.07 -3.27 19.49
CA TRP A 12 40.12 -3.30 18.38
C TRP A 12 38.80 -2.74 18.88
N GLY A 13 38.51 -1.47 18.57
CA GLY A 13 37.20 -0.90 18.73
C GLY A 13 36.24 -1.64 17.79
N ALA A 14 35.34 -2.42 18.32
CA ALA A 14 34.21 -2.97 17.58
C ALA A 14 33.35 -1.78 17.12
N VAL A 15 33.52 -1.37 15.89
CA VAL A 15 32.57 -0.51 15.19
C VAL A 15 31.34 -1.38 14.99
N SER A 16 30.35 -1.24 15.87
CA SER A 16 29.02 -1.78 15.63
C SER A 16 28.49 -1.13 14.38
N ALA A 17 28.66 -1.78 13.25
CA ALA A 17 27.92 -1.45 12.05
C ALA A 17 26.44 -1.64 12.41
N HIS A 18 25.73 -0.53 12.64
CA HIS A 18 24.28 -0.56 12.63
C HIS A 18 23.88 -0.96 11.21
N ALA A 19 23.63 -2.24 11.01
CA ALA A 19 23.01 -2.71 9.79
C ALA A 19 21.71 -1.90 9.64
N ALA A 20 21.56 -1.20 8.52
CA ALA A 20 20.33 -0.48 8.22
C ALA A 20 19.18 -1.48 8.40
N GLU A 21 18.16 -1.10 9.15
CA GLU A 21 16.98 -1.94 9.36
C GLU A 21 16.42 -2.30 7.97
N PRO A 22 16.33 -3.59 7.61
CA PRO A 22 15.92 -4.00 6.25
C PRO A 22 14.40 -3.82 6.04
N TYR A 23 13.68 -3.29 7.03
CA TYR A 23 12.23 -3.19 7.02
C TYR A 23 11.78 -1.74 6.83
N LEU A 24 10.74 -1.54 6.00
CA LEU A 24 10.03 -0.26 5.90
C LEU A 24 9.28 0.07 7.20
N ILE A 25 8.92 -0.95 7.99
CA ILE A 25 8.26 -0.81 9.28
C ILE A 25 9.34 -0.80 10.37
N ARG A 26 9.23 0.13 11.31
CA ARG A 26 10.15 0.17 12.44
C ARG A 26 9.97 -1.07 13.30
N ARG A 27 11.08 -1.71 13.69
CA ARG A 27 11.09 -2.94 14.49
C ARG A 27 10.26 -2.83 15.78
N ALA A 28 10.20 -1.64 16.37
CA ALA A 28 9.39 -1.36 17.56
C ALA A 28 7.88 -1.48 17.33
N GLU A 29 7.41 -1.36 16.09
CA GLU A 29 6.00 -1.43 15.73
C GLU A 29 5.52 -2.87 15.47
N LEU A 30 6.42 -3.78 15.12
CA LEU A 30 6.10 -5.17 14.79
C LEU A 30 5.25 -5.89 15.85
N PRO A 31 5.51 -5.78 17.18
CA PRO A 31 4.67 -6.48 18.16
C PRO A 31 3.21 -5.98 18.18
N ALA A 32 2.98 -4.70 17.92
CA ALA A 32 1.63 -4.13 17.86
C ALA A 32 0.88 -4.64 16.63
N LEU A 33 1.54 -4.63 15.47
CA LEU A 33 1.00 -5.17 14.21
C LEU A 33 0.70 -6.68 14.33
N ALA A 34 1.62 -7.45 14.92
CA ALA A 34 1.43 -8.88 15.16
C ALA A 34 0.21 -9.18 16.06
N ARG A 35 -0.08 -8.33 17.05
CA ARG A 35 -1.30 -8.47 17.85
C ARG A 35 -2.56 -8.20 17.06
N ALA A 36 -2.50 -7.26 16.11
CA ALA A 36 -3.61 -6.91 15.24
C ALA A 36 -3.87 -7.95 14.12
N ALA A 37 -3.01 -8.95 13.94
CA ALA A 37 -3.14 -9.94 12.88
C ALA A 37 -4.39 -10.83 12.98
N ARG A 38 -5.00 -10.98 14.18
CA ARG A 38 -6.22 -11.79 14.34
C ARG A 38 -7.34 -11.34 13.40
N SER A 39 -7.65 -10.05 13.35
CA SER A 39 -8.65 -9.51 12.43
C SER A 39 -8.25 -9.65 10.96
N ALA A 40 -6.96 -9.60 10.67
CA ALA A 40 -6.43 -9.77 9.32
C ALA A 40 -6.57 -11.22 8.80
N LEU A 41 -6.52 -12.23 9.69
CA LEU A 41 -6.76 -13.63 9.33
C LEU A 41 -8.18 -13.87 8.82
N GLU A 42 -9.15 -13.18 9.40
CA GLU A 42 -10.58 -13.33 9.11
C GLU A 42 -11.07 -12.39 7.99
N ALA A 43 -10.28 -11.37 7.63
CA ALA A 43 -10.67 -10.38 6.65
C ALA A 43 -10.92 -11.03 5.27
N PRO A 44 -12.05 -10.73 4.58
CA PRO A 44 -12.29 -11.24 3.25
C PRO A 44 -11.31 -10.62 2.26
N VAL A 45 -10.75 -11.43 1.37
CA VAL A 45 -9.90 -10.92 0.29
C VAL A 45 -10.78 -10.14 -0.68
N ARG A 46 -10.40 -8.88 -0.91
CA ARG A 46 -11.03 -7.99 -1.87
C ARG A 46 -9.96 -7.40 -2.78
N THR A 47 -10.22 -7.40 -4.08
CA THR A 47 -9.31 -6.90 -5.11
C THR A 47 -9.97 -5.85 -5.98
N VAL A 48 -9.28 -5.38 -7.02
CA VAL A 48 -9.82 -4.41 -7.97
C VAL A 48 -11.09 -4.90 -8.68
N VAL A 49 -11.23 -6.22 -8.92
CA VAL A 49 -12.40 -6.78 -9.59
C VAL A 49 -13.67 -6.79 -8.73
N ASP A 50 -13.54 -6.54 -7.42
CA ASP A 50 -14.70 -6.38 -6.52
C ASP A 50 -15.30 -4.97 -6.53
N ARG A 51 -14.78 -4.06 -7.36
CA ARG A 51 -15.32 -2.72 -7.53
C ARG A 51 -16.71 -2.76 -8.15
N THR A 52 -17.64 -2.02 -7.58
CA THR A 52 -19.04 -1.94 -8.07
C THR A 52 -19.22 -0.94 -9.21
N HIS A 53 -18.30 0.02 -9.36
CA HIS A 53 -18.33 1.03 -10.42
C HIS A 53 -17.37 0.63 -11.53
N PRO A 54 -17.78 0.78 -12.82
CA PRO A 54 -16.92 0.39 -13.93
C PRO A 54 -15.64 1.23 -13.97
N SER A 55 -14.56 0.61 -14.46
CA SER A 55 -13.34 1.33 -14.83
C SER A 55 -13.61 2.25 -16.02
N PRO A 56 -12.94 3.40 -16.12
CA PRO A 56 -12.95 4.21 -17.35
C PRO A 56 -12.48 3.47 -18.61
N SER A 57 -11.63 2.46 -18.48
CA SER A 57 -11.19 1.56 -19.54
C SER A 57 -12.19 0.44 -19.87
N HIS A 58 -13.20 0.22 -19.03
CA HIS A 58 -14.06 -0.96 -19.03
C HIS A 58 -13.34 -2.29 -18.67
N ASP A 59 -12.07 -2.26 -18.30
CA ASP A 59 -11.35 -3.42 -17.79
C ASP A 59 -11.48 -3.48 -16.25
N PRO A 60 -12.11 -4.53 -15.68
CA PRO A 60 -12.28 -4.66 -14.24
C PRO A 60 -10.95 -4.83 -13.49
N HIS A 61 -9.89 -5.22 -14.19
CA HIS A 61 -8.56 -5.43 -13.61
C HIS A 61 -7.75 -4.14 -13.44
N ASP A 62 -8.16 -3.02 -14.02
CA ASP A 62 -7.47 -1.77 -13.83
C ASP A 62 -7.72 -1.21 -12.43
N TYR A 63 -6.64 -0.77 -11.78
CA TYR A 63 -6.73 0.01 -10.55
C TYR A 63 -7.31 1.40 -10.87
N VAL A 64 -8.35 1.78 -10.17
CA VAL A 64 -8.99 3.09 -10.33
C VAL A 64 -9.02 3.83 -9.01
N SER A 65 -8.53 5.05 -9.00
CA SER A 65 -8.80 5.99 -7.90
C SER A 65 -9.23 7.34 -8.46
N TYR A 66 -9.89 8.14 -7.65
CA TYR A 66 -10.39 9.45 -8.08
C TYR A 66 -9.66 10.58 -7.34
N ALA A 67 -9.39 11.67 -8.07
CA ALA A 67 -8.78 12.85 -7.52
C ALA A 67 -9.72 13.49 -6.49
N ARG A 68 -9.30 13.54 -5.21
CA ARG A 68 -10.15 13.85 -4.05
C ARG A 68 -10.68 15.29 -4.01
N TYR A 69 -10.01 16.24 -4.68
CA TYR A 69 -10.38 17.66 -4.68
C TYR A 69 -11.26 18.06 -5.87
N TYR A 70 -11.67 17.10 -6.72
CA TYR A 70 -12.46 17.36 -7.90
C TYR A 70 -13.95 17.10 -7.64
N TRP A 71 -14.77 18.07 -8.06
CA TRP A 71 -16.21 18.11 -7.85
C TRP A 71 -16.94 18.36 -9.17
N PRO A 72 -18.23 17.96 -9.28
CA PRO A 72 -19.04 18.33 -10.42
C PRO A 72 -19.01 19.83 -10.69
N ASN A 73 -18.89 20.21 -11.95
CA ASN A 73 -18.89 21.61 -12.36
C ASN A 73 -20.31 22.18 -12.24
N PRO A 74 -20.57 23.14 -11.36
CA PRO A 74 -21.90 23.69 -11.16
C PRO A 74 -22.42 24.51 -12.34
N ALA A 75 -21.55 24.96 -13.26
CA ALA A 75 -21.92 25.69 -14.47
C ALA A 75 -22.33 24.78 -15.63
N LYS A 76 -22.34 23.45 -15.46
CA LYS A 76 -22.67 22.47 -16.48
C LYS A 76 -23.77 21.53 -15.99
N ALA A 77 -24.76 21.25 -16.85
CA ALA A 77 -25.87 20.37 -16.49
C ALA A 77 -25.43 18.92 -16.21
N ASP A 78 -24.39 18.44 -16.91
CA ASP A 78 -23.78 17.11 -16.72
C ASP A 78 -22.68 17.09 -15.64
N GLY A 79 -22.36 18.27 -15.07
CA GLY A 79 -21.27 18.43 -14.10
C GLY A 79 -19.85 18.26 -14.65
N LEU A 80 -19.68 18.17 -15.99
CA LEU A 80 -18.39 17.89 -16.62
C LEU A 80 -17.83 19.13 -17.36
N PRO A 81 -16.49 19.25 -17.42
CA PRO A 81 -15.50 18.51 -16.64
C PRO A 81 -15.53 18.92 -15.16
N TYR A 82 -15.18 17.98 -14.26
CA TYR A 82 -15.07 18.28 -12.82
C TYR A 82 -14.07 19.43 -12.58
N VAL A 83 -14.36 20.24 -11.60
CA VAL A 83 -13.54 21.41 -11.22
C VAL A 83 -12.89 21.18 -9.86
N ILE A 84 -11.72 21.79 -9.66
CA ILE A 84 -11.01 21.68 -8.39
C ILE A 84 -11.65 22.60 -7.32
N HIS A 85 -11.81 22.06 -6.11
CA HIS A 85 -12.10 22.80 -4.90
C HIS A 85 -11.03 22.45 -3.87
N ASP A 86 -10.01 23.28 -3.78
CA ASP A 86 -8.90 23.07 -2.87
C ASP A 86 -9.37 23.00 -1.40
N GLY A 87 -8.79 22.09 -0.65
CA GLY A 87 -9.16 21.83 0.75
C GLY A 87 -10.49 21.11 0.98
N ARG A 88 -11.26 20.78 -0.07
CA ARG A 88 -12.55 20.06 0.05
C ARG A 88 -12.49 18.68 -0.58
N HIS A 89 -12.54 17.64 0.24
CA HIS A 89 -12.50 16.24 -0.22
C HIS A 89 -13.87 15.78 -0.71
N ASN A 90 -13.94 15.26 -1.92
CA ASN A 90 -15.11 14.58 -2.49
C ASN A 90 -15.06 13.09 -2.11
N LEU A 91 -15.41 12.79 -0.85
CA LEU A 91 -15.32 11.42 -0.32
C LEU A 91 -16.28 10.47 -1.02
N GLU A 92 -17.45 10.94 -1.48
CA GLU A 92 -18.39 10.15 -2.24
C GLU A 92 -17.77 9.64 -3.55
N GLN A 93 -17.06 10.50 -4.27
CA GLN A 93 -16.39 10.12 -5.52
C GLN A 93 -15.19 9.19 -5.23
N VAL A 94 -14.40 9.50 -4.20
CA VAL A 94 -13.25 8.68 -3.79
C VAL A 94 -13.67 7.25 -3.44
N ALA A 95 -14.80 7.08 -2.74
CA ALA A 95 -15.33 5.77 -2.34
C ALA A 95 -15.72 4.86 -3.51
N LYS A 96 -15.91 5.41 -4.72
CA LYS A 96 -16.21 4.61 -5.93
C LYS A 96 -14.97 3.89 -6.50
N GLY A 97 -13.77 4.28 -6.07
CA GLY A 97 -12.50 3.70 -6.54
C GLY A 97 -11.99 2.56 -5.68
N ASP A 98 -10.71 2.21 -5.91
CA ASP A 98 -10.01 1.10 -5.27
C ASP A 98 -9.08 1.52 -4.14
N HIS A 99 -8.99 2.82 -3.82
CA HIS A 99 -8.07 3.35 -2.83
C HIS A 99 -8.22 2.65 -1.45
N GLU A 100 -9.46 2.52 -0.96
CA GLU A 100 -9.74 1.84 0.30
C GLU A 100 -9.38 0.34 0.25
N ARG A 101 -9.64 -0.33 -0.89
CA ARG A 101 -9.29 -1.75 -1.08
C ARG A 101 -7.78 -1.96 -1.05
N LEU A 102 -7.03 -1.10 -1.74
CA LEU A 102 -5.57 -1.14 -1.72
C LEU A 102 -5.02 -0.87 -0.31
N GLY A 103 -5.56 0.13 0.39
CA GLY A 103 -5.21 0.41 1.79
C GLY A 103 -5.48 -0.78 2.71
N THR A 104 -6.63 -1.44 2.54
CA THR A 104 -6.98 -2.66 3.28
C THR A 104 -6.02 -3.80 2.96
N PHE A 105 -5.71 -4.01 1.69
CA PHE A 105 -4.71 -4.99 1.26
C PHE A 105 -3.37 -4.74 1.95
N CYS A 106 -2.82 -3.54 1.82
CA CYS A 106 -1.52 -3.18 2.41
C CYS A 106 -1.51 -3.42 3.92
N SER A 107 -2.50 -2.87 4.66
CA SER A 107 -2.55 -3.00 6.11
C SER A 107 -2.79 -4.44 6.58
N THR A 108 -3.50 -5.25 5.81
CA THR A 108 -3.75 -6.66 6.13
C THR A 108 -2.46 -7.48 5.96
N VAL A 109 -1.80 -7.35 4.82
CA VAL A 109 -0.54 -8.05 4.54
C VAL A 109 0.55 -7.66 5.54
N GLU A 110 0.63 -6.38 5.89
CA GLU A 110 1.56 -5.86 6.89
C GLU A 110 1.38 -6.51 8.26
N LYS A 111 0.14 -6.60 8.76
CA LYS A 111 -0.18 -7.26 10.03
C LYS A 111 0.14 -8.75 10.03
N LEU A 112 -0.17 -9.43 8.93
CA LEU A 112 0.10 -10.86 8.77
C LEU A 112 1.60 -11.14 8.67
N ALA A 113 2.35 -10.32 7.93
CA ALA A 113 3.80 -10.40 7.85
C ALA A 113 4.46 -10.15 9.22
N ALA A 114 3.96 -9.15 9.98
CA ALA A 114 4.45 -8.90 11.34
C ALA A 114 4.18 -10.07 12.29
N ALA A 115 3.05 -10.78 12.15
CA ALA A 115 2.78 -11.98 12.95
C ALA A 115 3.76 -13.12 12.63
N TRP A 116 4.10 -13.30 11.35
CA TRP A 116 5.16 -14.22 10.95
C TRP A 116 6.52 -13.81 11.56
N GLU A 117 6.92 -12.56 11.39
CA GLU A 117 8.22 -12.08 11.86
C GLU A 117 8.40 -12.21 13.38
N VAL A 118 7.34 -11.95 14.15
CA VAL A 118 7.42 -11.95 15.62
C VAL A 118 7.18 -13.31 16.25
N LYS A 119 6.30 -14.13 15.65
CA LYS A 119 5.77 -15.38 16.25
C LYS A 119 6.01 -16.62 15.42
N HIS A 120 6.53 -16.48 14.20
CA HIS A 120 6.63 -17.54 13.19
C HIS A 120 5.26 -18.19 12.92
N ASP A 121 4.21 -17.37 12.84
CA ASP A 121 2.84 -17.83 12.60
C ASP A 121 2.64 -18.22 11.13
N GLU A 122 2.76 -19.51 10.85
CA GLU A 122 2.59 -20.09 9.50
C GLU A 122 1.21 -19.83 8.91
N THR A 123 0.18 -19.70 9.74
CA THR A 123 -1.18 -19.40 9.28
C THR A 123 -1.24 -17.98 8.76
N ALA A 124 -0.62 -17.04 9.46
CA ALA A 124 -0.50 -15.66 9.02
C ALA A 124 0.31 -15.56 7.71
N ALA A 125 1.43 -16.28 7.60
CA ALA A 125 2.23 -16.29 6.38
C ALA A 125 1.44 -16.82 5.16
N ARG A 126 0.71 -17.94 5.31
CA ARG A 126 -0.15 -18.48 4.25
C ARG A 126 -1.23 -17.48 3.85
N ARG A 127 -1.87 -16.84 4.83
CA ARG A 127 -2.94 -15.86 4.57
C ARG A 127 -2.41 -14.62 3.85
N ALA A 128 -1.23 -14.12 4.22
CA ALA A 128 -0.55 -13.06 3.48
C ALA A 128 -0.29 -13.45 2.02
N GLY A 129 0.18 -14.70 1.81
CA GLY A 129 0.39 -15.25 0.46
C GLY A 129 -0.91 -15.35 -0.36
N GLU A 130 -2.06 -15.62 0.25
CA GLU A 130 -3.37 -15.61 -0.44
C GLU A 130 -3.72 -14.20 -0.94
N TRP A 131 -3.57 -13.17 -0.09
CA TRP A 131 -3.79 -11.78 -0.48
C TRP A 131 -2.88 -11.34 -1.61
N LEU A 132 -1.57 -11.65 -1.52
CA LEU A 132 -0.60 -11.29 -2.56
C LEU A 132 -0.92 -11.99 -3.89
N ARG A 133 -1.26 -13.29 -3.85
CA ARG A 133 -1.67 -14.02 -5.06
C ARG A 133 -2.95 -13.48 -5.68
N ALA A 134 -3.93 -13.13 -4.87
CA ALA A 134 -5.19 -12.56 -5.37
C ALA A 134 -4.97 -11.22 -6.07
N TRP A 135 -4.11 -10.34 -5.51
CA TRP A 135 -3.87 -9.02 -6.05
C TRP A 135 -2.94 -8.99 -7.26
N PHE A 136 -1.98 -9.92 -7.37
CA PHE A 136 -0.90 -9.79 -8.36
C PHE A 136 -0.70 -11.00 -9.26
N ILE A 137 -1.21 -12.17 -8.92
CA ILE A 137 -0.90 -13.42 -9.63
C ILE A 137 -2.12 -14.05 -10.27
N ASN A 138 -3.22 -14.21 -9.52
CA ASN A 138 -4.42 -14.92 -9.99
C ASN A 138 -5.07 -14.20 -11.17
N PRO A 139 -5.12 -14.81 -12.38
CA PRO A 139 -5.69 -14.15 -13.57
C PRO A 139 -7.13 -13.67 -13.41
N ALA A 140 -7.91 -14.29 -12.54
CA ALA A 140 -9.31 -13.91 -12.32
C ALA A 140 -9.48 -12.67 -11.41
N THR A 141 -8.44 -12.29 -10.63
CA THR A 141 -8.60 -11.26 -9.60
C THR A 141 -7.47 -10.24 -9.53
N ARG A 142 -6.34 -10.52 -10.20
CA ARG A 142 -5.15 -9.64 -10.16
C ARG A 142 -5.41 -8.29 -10.77
N MET A 143 -4.79 -7.26 -10.25
CA MET A 143 -4.75 -5.96 -10.92
C MET A 143 -3.81 -5.99 -12.14
N ASN A 144 -4.10 -5.16 -13.13
CA ASN A 144 -3.17 -4.88 -14.21
C ASN A 144 -1.93 -4.13 -13.67
N PRO A 145 -0.73 -4.41 -14.21
CA PRO A 145 0.52 -3.82 -13.72
C PRO A 145 0.73 -2.38 -14.22
N ASN A 146 -0.29 -1.55 -14.10
CA ASN A 146 -0.25 -0.12 -14.44
C ASN A 146 -1.08 0.71 -13.45
N MET A 147 -0.92 2.02 -13.49
CA MET A 147 -1.64 3.00 -12.67
C MET A 147 -2.28 4.09 -13.56
N ASP A 148 -2.67 3.72 -14.78
CA ASP A 148 -3.16 4.67 -15.78
C ASP A 148 -4.45 5.39 -15.34
N TYR A 149 -5.24 4.75 -14.48
CA TYR A 149 -6.46 5.30 -13.92
C TYR A 149 -6.35 5.70 -12.44
N ALA A 150 -5.14 5.93 -11.96
CA ALA A 150 -4.92 6.53 -10.65
C ALA A 150 -5.20 8.05 -10.71
N GLN A 151 -5.98 8.56 -9.77
CA GLN A 151 -6.44 9.96 -9.69
C GLN A 151 -7.24 10.45 -10.93
N VAL A 152 -8.19 9.64 -11.36
CA VAL A 152 -9.13 10.02 -12.42
C VAL A 152 -9.84 11.34 -12.09
N ARG A 153 -9.88 12.23 -13.07
CA ARG A 153 -10.61 13.50 -13.03
C ARG A 153 -11.71 13.45 -14.11
N LEU A 154 -12.94 13.33 -13.69
CA LEU A 154 -14.05 13.15 -14.62
C LEU A 154 -14.18 14.30 -15.61
N GLY A 155 -14.31 13.97 -16.89
CA GLY A 155 -14.37 14.94 -17.97
C GLY A 155 -13.04 15.56 -18.39
N HIS A 156 -11.91 15.13 -17.78
CA HIS A 156 -10.56 15.47 -18.23
C HIS A 156 -9.89 14.29 -18.92
N ASP A 157 -8.83 14.56 -19.65
CA ASP A 157 -7.94 13.51 -20.15
C ASP A 157 -7.21 12.89 -18.97
N ASN A 158 -7.40 11.58 -18.78
CA ASN A 158 -6.82 10.81 -17.68
C ASN A 158 -5.80 9.76 -18.18
N ASN A 159 -5.24 9.96 -19.37
CA ASN A 159 -4.32 9.02 -20.02
C ASN A 159 -3.01 8.80 -19.27
N ARG A 160 -2.83 9.44 -18.12
CA ARG A 160 -1.64 9.29 -17.28
C ARG A 160 -2.06 9.20 -15.83
N GLY A 161 -1.90 8.01 -15.28
CA GLY A 161 -2.03 7.81 -13.85
C GLY A 161 -1.02 8.67 -13.07
N SER A 162 -1.40 9.05 -11.86
CA SER A 162 -0.52 9.74 -10.93
C SER A 162 -0.12 8.79 -9.81
N PRO A 163 1.18 8.60 -9.55
CA PRO A 163 1.63 7.80 -8.40
C PRO A 163 1.14 8.37 -7.06
N ALA A 164 0.82 9.66 -7.00
CA ALA A 164 0.19 10.26 -5.82
C ALA A 164 -1.19 9.65 -5.50
N GLY A 165 -1.88 9.06 -6.48
CA GLY A 165 -3.15 8.34 -6.27
C GLY A 165 -3.04 7.07 -5.44
N VAL A 166 -1.82 6.63 -5.13
CA VAL A 166 -1.53 5.48 -4.27
C VAL A 166 -1.11 5.94 -2.87
N LEU A 167 -0.48 7.11 -2.78
CA LEU A 167 0.13 7.63 -1.56
C LEU A 167 -0.80 8.55 -0.77
N ASP A 168 -1.86 9.00 -1.38
CA ASP A 168 -2.91 9.80 -0.74
C ASP A 168 -3.94 8.91 -0.08
#